data_2a9350a431f1abaacf80d99448e6883e
#
_entry.id   2a9350a431f1abaacf80d99448e6883e
#
_cell.length_a   1.000
_cell.length_b   1.000
_cell.length_c   1.000
_cell.angle_alpha   90.00
_cell.angle_beta   90.00
_cell.angle_gamma   90.00
#
_symmetry.space_group_name_H-M   'P 1'
#
loop_
_entity.id
_entity.type
_entity.pdbx_description
1 polymer ?
#
loop_
_entity_poly.entity_id
_entity_poly.type
_entity_poly.pdbx_seq_one_letter_code
_entity_poly.pdbx_strand_id
1 'polypeptide(L)'
;MRKSIAIIITSILVLSGCNKQQSVSDRLLNEVEKAIAINPDSASNLLKSISSPEKLDDKAFARWCMLSGKITDEIFKSILPTYQLERAYDWYSSHGSPDEQVQILIYLGRSYFADGDYDKAMSIYTNALDIAGKNKLNNLIGYTYDYIGDLYREKFMFTEAIKKYETAAECFKKENNTDSYACALKNIGREYACIDSLSCAIEILTIADSVAANTKDIEVTASINNALGNIYVMREEYDKAEKYFLKALSTGKEKMPDYVALIDLYTTTDSIDKAKELLSKIPQDDPQYTCSINNLYYQIHNAERDYKEALAYLEEYVDMVDSIVYADSQSKILNIESKYNHLKISQEVDRLKIKQQSYIIFSVICISCLLLIMIVYLLYRKQAKEKIHRQQDELNRIKTDLTYVSLELEEKKKLLDTF
;
A
#
# COMPACT_ATOMS: atom_id res chain seq x y z
N MET A 1 0.35 9.30 -48.70
CA MET A 1 -0.88 8.66 -48.25
C MET A 1 -0.69 7.23 -47.71
N ARG A 2 -0.11 6.24 -48.42
CA ARG A 2 0.07 4.86 -47.88
C ARG A 2 0.94 4.77 -46.61
N LYS A 3 2.02 5.54 -46.50
CA LYS A 3 2.87 5.55 -45.29
C LYS A 3 2.19 6.20 -44.07
N SER A 4 1.36 7.22 -44.27
CA SER A 4 0.60 7.88 -43.21
C SER A 4 -0.54 7.00 -42.68
N ILE A 5 -1.16 6.19 -43.54
CA ILE A 5 -2.19 5.23 -43.16
C ILE A 5 -1.58 4.05 -42.37
N ALA A 6 -0.37 3.60 -42.73
CA ALA A 6 0.33 2.54 -41.99
C ALA A 6 0.71 2.99 -40.58
N ILE A 7 1.14 4.25 -40.37
CA ILE A 7 1.45 4.80 -39.04
C ILE A 7 0.18 4.92 -38.18
N ILE A 8 -0.94 5.32 -38.76
CA ILE A 8 -2.23 5.40 -38.02
C ILE A 8 -2.73 4.00 -37.66
N ILE A 9 -2.61 3.01 -38.53
CA ILE A 9 -3.01 1.63 -38.22
C ILE A 9 -2.11 0.99 -37.15
N THR A 10 -0.80 1.22 -37.17
CA THR A 10 0.11 0.75 -36.12
C THR A 10 -0.17 1.44 -34.79
N SER A 11 -0.49 2.73 -34.78
CA SER A 11 -0.87 3.44 -33.54
C SER A 11 -2.19 2.91 -32.94
N ILE A 12 -3.17 2.58 -33.77
CA ILE A 12 -4.46 1.99 -33.32
C ILE A 12 -4.27 0.57 -32.81
N LEU A 13 -3.40 -0.24 -33.39
CA LEU A 13 -3.10 -1.60 -32.94
C LEU A 13 -2.35 -1.62 -31.59
N VAL A 14 -1.47 -0.66 -31.33
CA VAL A 14 -0.78 -0.51 -30.05
C VAL A 14 -1.76 -0.09 -28.94
N LEU A 15 -2.68 0.82 -29.23
CA LEU A 15 -3.72 1.23 -28.28
C LEU A 15 -4.73 0.11 -27.98
N SER A 16 -5.03 -0.76 -28.94
CA SER A 16 -5.94 -1.89 -28.74
C SER A 16 -5.32 -3.03 -27.89
N GLY A 17 -4.00 -3.22 -27.95
CA GLY A 17 -3.27 -4.20 -27.16
C GLY A 17 -3.24 -3.84 -25.66
N CYS A 18 -2.96 -2.59 -25.31
CA CYS A 18 -2.98 -2.10 -23.95
C CYS A 18 -4.36 -2.23 -23.29
N ASN A 19 -5.43 -1.90 -24.00
CA ASN A 19 -6.80 -1.96 -23.46
C ASN A 19 -7.25 -3.40 -23.12
N LYS A 20 -6.76 -4.41 -23.84
CA LYS A 20 -7.15 -5.81 -23.60
C LYS A 20 -6.45 -6.41 -22.38
N GLN A 21 -5.21 -6.05 -22.13
CA GLN A 21 -4.45 -6.50 -20.96
C GLN A 21 -4.96 -5.83 -19.67
N GLN A 22 -5.32 -4.56 -19.73
CA GLN A 22 -5.90 -3.80 -18.61
C GLN A 22 -7.27 -4.37 -18.21
N SER A 23 -8.13 -4.75 -19.15
CA SER A 23 -9.43 -5.38 -18.85
C SER A 23 -9.31 -6.76 -18.18
N VAL A 24 -8.24 -7.52 -18.46
CA VAL A 24 -7.97 -8.81 -17.82
C VAL A 24 -7.48 -8.61 -16.38
N SER A 25 -6.57 -7.65 -16.14
CA SER A 25 -6.06 -7.34 -14.81
C SER A 25 -7.15 -6.82 -13.89
N ASP A 26 -8.02 -5.92 -14.36
CA ASP A 26 -9.16 -5.40 -13.60
C ASP A 26 -10.14 -6.50 -13.21
N ARG A 27 -10.42 -7.44 -14.12
CA ARG A 27 -11.28 -8.60 -13.82
C ARG A 27 -10.68 -9.48 -12.74
N LEU A 28 -9.37 -9.76 -12.84
CA LEU A 28 -8.67 -10.58 -11.87
C LEU A 28 -8.63 -9.92 -10.49
N LEU A 29 -8.35 -8.61 -10.41
CA LEU A 29 -8.40 -7.86 -9.14
C LEU A 29 -9.81 -7.86 -8.52
N ASN A 30 -10.88 -7.83 -9.33
CA ASN A 30 -12.25 -7.98 -8.85
C ASN A 30 -12.53 -9.39 -8.29
N GLU A 31 -11.97 -10.43 -8.92
CA GLU A 31 -12.06 -11.81 -8.43
C GLU A 31 -11.31 -11.99 -7.11
N VAL A 32 -10.10 -11.41 -6.99
CA VAL A 32 -9.32 -11.39 -5.75
C VAL A 32 -10.10 -10.73 -4.62
N GLU A 33 -10.67 -9.55 -4.85
CA GLU A 33 -11.43 -8.82 -3.84
C GLU A 33 -12.62 -9.61 -3.29
N LYS A 34 -13.32 -10.33 -4.15
CA LYS A 34 -14.42 -11.22 -3.73
C LYS A 34 -13.92 -12.44 -2.98
N ALA A 35 -12.74 -12.96 -3.35
CA ALA A 35 -12.19 -14.15 -2.75
C ALA A 35 -11.65 -13.92 -1.34
N ILE A 36 -11.17 -12.71 -0.99
CA ILE A 36 -10.61 -12.39 0.34
C ILE A 36 -11.59 -12.77 1.45
N ALA A 37 -12.85 -12.38 1.35
CA ALA A 37 -13.86 -12.64 2.37
C ALA A 37 -14.28 -14.12 2.49
N ILE A 38 -13.98 -14.96 1.47
CA ILE A 38 -14.40 -16.35 1.40
C ILE A 38 -13.24 -17.28 1.73
N ASN A 39 -12.09 -17.05 1.10
CA ASN A 39 -10.88 -17.85 1.24
C ASN A 39 -9.64 -17.00 0.93
N PRO A 40 -9.00 -16.42 1.95
CA PRO A 40 -7.83 -15.55 1.79
C PRO A 40 -6.64 -16.24 1.09
N ASP A 41 -6.43 -17.55 1.29
CA ASP A 41 -5.37 -18.30 0.61
C ASP A 41 -5.61 -18.39 -0.90
N SER A 42 -6.85 -18.65 -1.30
CA SER A 42 -7.23 -18.62 -2.72
C SER A 42 -7.05 -17.23 -3.30
N ALA A 43 -7.42 -16.18 -2.57
CA ALA A 43 -7.21 -14.79 -2.97
C ALA A 43 -5.72 -14.48 -3.16
N SER A 44 -4.86 -14.96 -2.25
CA SER A 44 -3.40 -14.84 -2.35
C SER A 44 -2.85 -15.50 -3.62
N ASN A 45 -3.32 -16.71 -3.93
CA ASN A 45 -2.88 -17.41 -5.13
C ASN A 45 -3.33 -16.73 -6.43
N LEU A 46 -4.57 -16.21 -6.45
CA LEU A 46 -5.07 -15.40 -7.57
C LEU A 46 -4.24 -14.11 -7.74
N LEU A 47 -3.93 -13.42 -6.65
CA LEU A 47 -3.14 -12.19 -6.72
C LEU A 47 -1.72 -12.45 -7.23
N LYS A 48 -1.09 -13.56 -6.83
CA LYS A 48 0.24 -14.00 -7.31
C LYS A 48 0.25 -14.37 -8.80
N SER A 49 -0.89 -14.69 -9.41
CA SER A 49 -0.97 -14.97 -10.83
C SER A 49 -0.68 -13.73 -11.70
N ILE A 50 -0.71 -12.53 -11.12
CA ILE A 50 -0.22 -11.31 -11.74
C ILE A 50 1.32 -11.29 -11.64
N SER A 51 1.98 -11.85 -12.64
CA SER A 51 3.43 -12.09 -12.64
C SER A 51 4.31 -10.83 -12.67
N SER A 52 3.76 -9.67 -13.03
CA SER A 52 4.51 -8.41 -13.16
C SER A 52 3.63 -7.23 -12.73
N PRO A 53 3.29 -7.12 -11.43
CA PRO A 53 2.40 -6.07 -10.95
C PRO A 53 2.96 -4.65 -11.19
N GLU A 54 4.29 -4.49 -11.22
CA GLU A 54 4.97 -3.22 -11.49
C GLU A 54 4.68 -2.64 -12.89
N LYS A 55 4.21 -3.48 -13.84
CA LYS A 55 3.82 -3.07 -15.20
C LYS A 55 2.37 -2.64 -15.33
N LEU A 56 1.59 -2.78 -14.28
CA LEU A 56 0.22 -2.27 -14.23
C LEU A 56 0.23 -0.73 -14.28
N ASP A 57 -0.84 -0.15 -14.80
CA ASP A 57 -1.05 1.29 -14.64
C ASP A 57 -1.21 1.66 -13.16
N ASP A 58 -1.06 2.95 -12.83
CA ASP A 58 -1.01 3.40 -11.44
C ASP A 58 -2.27 3.03 -10.64
N LYS A 59 -3.45 3.04 -11.27
CA LYS A 59 -4.71 2.65 -10.64
C LYS A 59 -4.74 1.16 -10.30
N ALA A 60 -4.45 0.31 -11.28
CA ALA A 60 -4.48 -1.14 -11.09
C ALA A 60 -3.37 -1.59 -10.14
N PHE A 61 -2.20 -0.95 -10.20
CA PHE A 61 -1.09 -1.19 -9.27
C PHE A 61 -1.45 -0.81 -7.83
N ALA A 62 -2.00 0.38 -7.61
CA ALA A 62 -2.44 0.83 -6.29
C ALA A 62 -3.49 -0.12 -5.69
N ARG A 63 -4.45 -0.55 -6.52
CA ARG A 63 -5.45 -1.54 -6.12
C ARG A 63 -4.84 -2.90 -5.79
N TRP A 64 -3.85 -3.35 -6.56
CA TRP A 64 -3.09 -4.57 -6.28
C TRP A 64 -2.39 -4.50 -4.91
N CYS A 65 -1.75 -3.36 -4.59
CA CYS A 65 -1.13 -3.13 -3.29
C CYS A 65 -2.16 -3.17 -2.15
N MET A 66 -3.31 -2.52 -2.32
CA MET A 66 -4.39 -2.52 -1.33
C MET A 66 -4.92 -3.92 -1.04
N LEU A 67 -5.17 -4.71 -2.07
CA LEU A 67 -5.64 -6.09 -1.94
C LEU A 67 -4.57 -7.00 -1.32
N SER A 68 -3.29 -6.77 -1.65
CA SER A 68 -2.18 -7.48 -1.01
C SER A 68 -2.13 -7.20 0.49
N GLY A 69 -2.30 -5.94 0.91
CA GLY A 69 -2.38 -5.58 2.32
C GLY A 69 -3.54 -6.27 3.04
N LYS A 70 -4.74 -6.24 2.45
CA LYS A 70 -5.92 -6.93 3.01
C LYS A 70 -5.70 -8.44 3.17
N ILE A 71 -5.08 -9.09 2.17
CA ILE A 71 -4.74 -10.52 2.26
C ILE A 71 -3.72 -10.76 3.38
N THR A 72 -2.71 -9.88 3.50
CA THR A 72 -1.68 -9.98 4.55
C THR A 72 -2.30 -9.94 5.95
N ASP A 73 -3.32 -9.11 6.17
CA ASP A 73 -4.04 -9.02 7.44
C ASP A 73 -4.75 -10.35 7.78
N GLU A 74 -5.27 -11.07 6.77
CA GLU A 74 -6.01 -12.32 6.97
C GLU A 74 -5.12 -13.55 7.16
N ILE A 75 -3.94 -13.59 6.54
CA ILE A 75 -3.07 -14.78 6.50
C ILE A 75 -1.69 -14.56 7.10
N PHE A 76 -1.48 -13.43 7.78
CA PHE A 76 -0.24 -13.09 8.51
C PHE A 76 1.05 -13.26 7.67
N LYS A 77 0.98 -12.94 6.36
CA LYS A 77 2.16 -12.97 5.46
C LYS A 77 2.95 -11.68 5.52
N SER A 78 4.15 -11.71 4.91
CA SER A 78 5.02 -10.54 4.83
C SER A 78 4.36 -9.39 4.09
N ILE A 79 4.54 -8.18 4.61
CA ILE A 79 4.02 -6.95 4.00
C ILE A 79 4.81 -6.60 2.73
N LEU A 80 4.16 -5.85 1.82
CA LEU A 80 4.81 -5.37 0.60
C LEU A 80 5.97 -4.40 0.90
N PRO A 81 6.98 -4.37 0.01
CA PRO A 81 8.07 -3.41 0.12
C PRO A 81 7.59 -1.95 0.12
N THR A 82 8.26 -1.12 0.91
CA THR A 82 7.92 0.29 1.14
C THR A 82 7.73 1.08 -0.15
N TYR A 83 8.62 0.93 -1.15
CA TYR A 83 8.54 1.66 -2.41
C TYR A 83 7.27 1.35 -3.24
N GLN A 84 6.72 0.14 -3.11
CA GLN A 84 5.46 -0.23 -3.77
C GLN A 84 4.28 0.46 -3.10
N LEU A 85 4.27 0.50 -1.78
CA LEU A 85 3.23 1.16 -0.99
C LEU A 85 3.31 2.69 -1.09
N GLU A 86 4.51 3.28 -1.22
CA GLU A 86 4.68 4.70 -1.55
C GLU A 86 4.01 5.04 -2.90
N ARG A 87 4.29 4.27 -3.97
CA ARG A 87 3.65 4.46 -5.28
C ARG A 87 2.13 4.29 -5.21
N ALA A 88 1.65 3.33 -4.44
CA ALA A 88 0.21 3.14 -4.24
C ALA A 88 -0.42 4.33 -3.48
N TYR A 89 0.24 4.84 -2.45
CA TYR A 89 -0.21 6.03 -1.71
C TYR A 89 -0.22 7.28 -2.60
N ASP A 90 0.76 7.48 -3.47
CA ASP A 90 0.76 8.61 -4.43
C ASP A 90 -0.51 8.64 -5.26
N TRP A 91 -0.99 7.47 -5.70
CA TRP A 91 -2.24 7.38 -6.43
C TRP A 91 -3.47 7.63 -5.53
N TYR A 92 -3.55 6.95 -4.37
CA TYR A 92 -4.70 7.07 -3.46
C TYR A 92 -4.81 8.46 -2.83
N SER A 93 -3.71 9.16 -2.60
CA SER A 93 -3.71 10.53 -2.06
C SER A 93 -4.52 11.52 -2.91
N SER A 94 -4.61 11.27 -4.22
CA SER A 94 -5.30 12.14 -5.19
C SER A 94 -6.64 11.58 -5.67
N HIS A 95 -6.86 10.26 -5.59
CA HIS A 95 -7.99 9.58 -6.22
C HIS A 95 -8.80 8.71 -5.24
N GLY A 96 -8.23 8.36 -4.11
CA GLY A 96 -8.86 7.47 -3.13
C GLY A 96 -9.83 8.19 -2.21
N SER A 97 -10.82 7.44 -1.69
CA SER A 97 -11.63 7.88 -0.57
C SER A 97 -10.76 8.07 0.69
N PRO A 98 -11.21 8.84 1.68
CA PRO A 98 -10.48 8.99 2.95
C PRO A 98 -10.18 7.65 3.64
N ASP A 99 -11.09 6.68 3.55
CA ASP A 99 -10.92 5.32 4.07
C ASP A 99 -9.76 4.59 3.37
N GLU A 100 -9.73 4.60 2.04
CA GLU A 100 -8.67 4.01 1.26
C GLU A 100 -7.31 4.68 1.49
N GLN A 101 -7.31 6.02 1.64
CA GLN A 101 -6.09 6.77 1.96
C GLN A 101 -5.51 6.36 3.31
N VAL A 102 -6.34 6.24 4.34
CA VAL A 102 -5.91 5.81 5.67
C VAL A 102 -5.43 4.35 5.64
N GLN A 103 -6.14 3.47 4.95
CA GLN A 103 -5.79 2.07 4.90
C GLN A 103 -4.43 1.84 4.21
N ILE A 104 -4.16 2.52 3.09
CA ILE A 104 -2.86 2.41 2.43
C ILE A 104 -1.73 3.03 3.28
N LEU A 105 -2.01 4.10 4.04
CA LEU A 105 -1.05 4.67 4.99
C LEU A 105 -0.73 3.71 6.13
N ILE A 106 -1.72 2.98 6.65
CA ILE A 106 -1.48 1.93 7.64
C ILE A 106 -0.52 0.88 7.09
N TYR A 107 -0.75 0.37 5.87
CA TYR A 107 0.15 -0.60 5.25
C TYR A 107 1.55 -0.03 5.01
N LEU A 108 1.65 1.21 4.58
CA LEU A 108 2.93 1.90 4.39
C LEU A 108 3.67 2.08 5.72
N GLY A 109 2.97 2.47 6.78
CA GLY A 109 3.55 2.59 8.12
C GLY A 109 4.08 1.25 8.65
N ARG A 110 3.33 0.16 8.44
CA ARG A 110 3.76 -1.21 8.78
C ARG A 110 5.00 -1.64 8.00
N SER A 111 5.10 -1.25 6.73
CA SER A 111 6.28 -1.55 5.92
C SER A 111 7.51 -0.79 6.40
N TYR A 112 7.38 0.51 6.74
CA TYR A 112 8.46 1.27 7.37
C TYR A 112 8.87 0.68 8.73
N PHE A 113 7.90 0.21 9.51
CA PHE A 113 8.16 -0.48 10.78
C PHE A 113 9.00 -1.75 10.55
N ALA A 114 8.61 -2.58 9.58
CA ALA A 114 9.35 -3.80 9.22
C ALA A 114 10.76 -3.51 8.70
N ASP A 115 10.96 -2.38 7.99
CA ASP A 115 12.28 -1.91 7.55
C ASP A 115 13.13 -1.33 8.72
N GLY A 116 12.55 -1.17 9.93
CA GLY A 116 13.19 -0.56 11.09
C GLY A 116 13.25 0.97 11.06
N ASP A 117 12.57 1.61 10.11
CA ASP A 117 12.48 3.09 9.99
C ASP A 117 11.29 3.59 10.83
N TYR A 118 11.46 3.51 12.16
CA TYR A 118 10.39 3.83 13.11
C TYR A 118 9.97 5.30 13.09
N ASP A 119 10.87 6.21 12.74
CA ASP A 119 10.56 7.65 12.65
C ASP A 119 9.60 7.92 11.49
N LYS A 120 9.84 7.29 10.33
CA LYS A 120 8.92 7.38 9.20
C LYS A 120 7.61 6.65 9.48
N ALA A 121 7.65 5.46 10.07
CA ALA A 121 6.43 4.76 10.46
C ALA A 121 5.54 5.65 11.35
N MET A 122 6.11 6.31 12.38
CA MET A 122 5.39 7.24 13.25
C MET A 122 4.81 8.42 12.45
N SER A 123 5.59 9.01 11.54
CA SER A 123 5.13 10.13 10.70
C SER A 123 3.95 9.71 9.80
N ILE A 124 4.01 8.52 9.19
CA ILE A 124 2.95 7.97 8.35
C ILE A 124 1.69 7.69 9.17
N TYR A 125 1.82 7.07 10.35
CA TYR A 125 0.68 6.83 11.24
C TYR A 125 0.04 8.13 11.73
N THR A 126 0.83 9.17 12.01
CA THR A 126 0.30 10.49 12.39
C THR A 126 -0.52 11.10 11.25
N ASN A 127 -0.05 11.00 10.00
CA ASN A 127 -0.82 11.43 8.83
C ASN A 127 -2.13 10.62 8.67
N ALA A 128 -2.07 9.30 8.87
CA ALA A 128 -3.25 8.45 8.88
C ALA A 128 -4.29 8.90 9.92
N LEU A 129 -3.85 9.21 11.15
CA LEU A 129 -4.72 9.73 12.22
C LEU A 129 -5.36 11.08 11.84
N ASP A 130 -4.62 11.98 11.21
CA ASP A 130 -5.14 13.29 10.78
C ASP A 130 -6.28 13.13 9.76
N ILE A 131 -6.13 12.25 8.79
CA ILE A 131 -7.17 11.97 7.78
C ILE A 131 -8.35 11.23 8.44
N ALA A 132 -8.07 10.18 9.22
CA ALA A 132 -9.10 9.38 9.86
C ALA A 132 -9.92 10.20 10.88
N GLY A 133 -9.28 11.08 11.65
CA GLY A 133 -9.93 11.96 12.61
C GLY A 133 -10.88 12.96 11.96
N LYS A 134 -10.46 13.61 10.87
CA LYS A 134 -11.30 14.52 10.07
C LYS A 134 -12.55 13.84 9.51
N ASN A 135 -12.44 12.56 9.17
CA ASN A 135 -13.51 11.78 8.54
C ASN A 135 -14.22 10.83 9.50
N LYS A 136 -13.90 10.85 10.80
CA LYS A 136 -14.52 10.02 11.87
C LYS A 136 -14.43 8.51 11.59
N LEU A 137 -13.33 8.05 11.05
CA LEU A 137 -13.09 6.65 10.71
C LEU A 137 -12.58 5.88 11.95
N ASN A 138 -13.46 5.68 12.95
CA ASN A 138 -13.03 5.20 14.27
C ASN A 138 -12.32 3.84 14.25
N ASN A 139 -12.71 2.88 13.40
CA ASN A 139 -12.00 1.61 13.26
C ASN A 139 -10.55 1.82 12.80
N LEU A 140 -10.34 2.68 11.79
CA LEU A 140 -9.01 2.96 11.26
C LEU A 140 -8.17 3.78 12.25
N ILE A 141 -8.80 4.65 13.04
CA ILE A 141 -8.15 5.32 14.19
C ILE A 141 -7.66 4.26 15.17
N GLY A 142 -8.51 3.29 15.51
CA GLY A 142 -8.16 2.17 16.40
C GLY A 142 -6.95 1.38 15.89
N TYR A 143 -6.99 0.91 14.65
CA TYR A 143 -5.86 0.20 14.04
C TYR A 143 -4.58 1.04 14.03
N THR A 144 -4.68 2.33 13.71
CA THR A 144 -3.50 3.21 13.69
C THR A 144 -2.90 3.37 15.08
N TYR A 145 -3.72 3.53 16.12
CA TYR A 145 -3.22 3.58 17.51
C TYR A 145 -2.64 2.25 17.97
N ASP A 146 -3.18 1.11 17.54
CA ASP A 146 -2.63 -0.20 17.85
C ASP A 146 -1.20 -0.34 17.28
N TYR A 147 -0.98 0.02 16.01
CA TYR A 147 0.37 0.03 15.40
C TYR A 147 1.31 1.09 16.01
N ILE A 148 0.80 2.22 16.47
CA ILE A 148 1.62 3.18 17.27
C ILE A 148 2.00 2.55 18.60
N GLY A 149 1.11 1.79 19.23
CA GLY A 149 1.42 0.99 20.42
C GLY A 149 2.58 0.03 20.17
N ASP A 150 2.59 -0.68 19.03
CA ASP A 150 3.69 -1.54 18.63
C ASP A 150 5.02 -0.80 18.47
N LEU A 151 5.02 0.45 17.94
CA LEU A 151 6.21 1.28 17.88
C LEU A 151 6.79 1.59 19.26
N TYR A 152 5.93 1.94 20.22
CA TYR A 152 6.36 2.20 21.60
C TYR A 152 6.88 0.93 22.29
N ARG A 153 6.21 -0.21 22.09
CA ARG A 153 6.64 -1.53 22.60
C ARG A 153 8.03 -1.90 22.08
N GLU A 154 8.27 -1.70 20.79
CA GLU A 154 9.57 -1.98 20.14
C GLU A 154 10.71 -1.13 20.74
N LYS A 155 10.38 0.04 21.29
CA LYS A 155 11.30 0.90 22.02
C LYS A 155 11.31 0.65 23.54
N PHE A 156 10.69 -0.43 24.01
CA PHE A 156 10.56 -0.79 25.42
C PHE A 156 9.85 0.29 26.26
N MET A 157 9.03 1.12 25.62
CA MET A 157 8.22 2.16 26.27
C MET A 157 6.82 1.61 26.59
N PHE A 158 6.77 0.60 27.45
CA PHE A 158 5.58 -0.21 27.69
C PHE A 158 4.40 0.58 28.23
N THR A 159 4.65 1.58 29.12
CA THR A 159 3.59 2.43 29.66
C THR A 159 2.92 3.29 28.59
N GLU A 160 3.70 3.81 27.67
CA GLU A 160 3.19 4.57 26.52
C GLU A 160 2.46 3.65 25.53
N ALA A 161 2.95 2.43 25.31
CA ALA A 161 2.28 1.43 24.48
C ALA A 161 0.89 1.11 25.07
N ILE A 162 0.77 0.87 26.38
CA ILE A 162 -0.51 0.63 27.05
C ILE A 162 -1.51 1.75 26.71
N LYS A 163 -1.13 3.01 26.86
CA LYS A 163 -2.02 4.17 26.58
C LYS A 163 -2.51 4.17 25.14
N LYS A 164 -1.66 3.74 24.17
CA LYS A 164 -2.06 3.68 22.75
C LYS A 164 -3.02 2.53 22.49
N TYR A 165 -2.75 1.36 23.05
CA TYR A 165 -3.65 0.23 22.98
C TYR A 165 -4.99 0.49 23.69
N GLU A 166 -5.01 1.21 24.81
CA GLU A 166 -6.24 1.65 25.47
C GLU A 166 -7.08 2.55 24.54
N THR A 167 -6.45 3.50 23.86
CA THR A 167 -7.13 4.35 22.87
C THR A 167 -7.68 3.52 21.70
N ALA A 168 -6.91 2.55 21.22
CA ALA A 168 -7.34 1.61 20.19
C ALA A 168 -8.55 0.78 20.64
N ALA A 169 -8.48 0.22 21.86
CA ALA A 169 -9.56 -0.54 22.46
C ALA A 169 -10.86 0.25 22.57
N GLU A 170 -10.79 1.54 23.00
CA GLU A 170 -11.95 2.42 23.04
C GLU A 170 -12.57 2.64 21.66
N CYS A 171 -11.76 2.82 20.62
CA CYS A 171 -12.23 2.97 19.26
C CYS A 171 -12.94 1.71 18.77
N PHE A 172 -12.34 0.54 18.93
CA PHE A 172 -12.92 -0.73 18.52
C PHE A 172 -14.21 -1.06 19.27
N LYS A 173 -14.26 -0.77 20.57
CA LYS A 173 -15.46 -0.93 21.39
C LYS A 173 -16.62 -0.07 20.91
N LYS A 174 -16.38 1.21 20.53
CA LYS A 174 -17.39 2.10 19.95
C LYS A 174 -17.98 1.59 18.64
N GLU A 175 -17.14 0.94 17.82
CA GLU A 175 -17.55 0.41 16.51
C GLU A 175 -18.07 -1.03 16.58
N ASN A 176 -18.17 -1.61 17.78
CA ASN A 176 -18.55 -3.03 17.99
C ASN A 176 -17.63 -4.01 17.25
N ASN A 177 -16.37 -3.62 17.02
CA ASN A 177 -15.35 -4.50 16.45
C ASN A 177 -14.76 -5.38 17.56
N THR A 178 -15.48 -6.46 17.87
CA THR A 178 -15.19 -7.33 19.02
C THR A 178 -13.83 -8.01 18.91
N ASP A 179 -13.44 -8.45 17.71
CA ASP A 179 -12.18 -9.15 17.46
C ASP A 179 -10.98 -8.23 17.74
N SER A 180 -10.96 -7.04 17.13
CA SER A 180 -9.89 -6.06 17.35
C SER A 180 -9.89 -5.51 18.78
N TYR A 181 -11.06 -5.38 19.42
CA TYR A 181 -11.17 -4.99 20.82
C TYR A 181 -10.51 -6.03 21.76
N ALA A 182 -10.76 -7.33 21.53
CA ALA A 182 -10.13 -8.40 22.28
C ALA A 182 -8.60 -8.43 22.06
N CYS A 183 -8.15 -8.20 20.81
CA CYS A 183 -6.72 -8.10 20.50
C CYS A 183 -6.04 -6.92 21.21
N ALA A 184 -6.66 -5.74 21.21
CA ALA A 184 -6.12 -4.58 21.93
C ALA A 184 -6.01 -4.83 23.43
N LEU A 185 -7.03 -5.45 24.06
CA LEU A 185 -6.97 -5.87 25.46
C LEU A 185 -5.84 -6.90 25.71
N LYS A 186 -5.65 -7.86 24.81
CA LYS A 186 -4.53 -8.80 24.87
C LYS A 186 -3.19 -8.07 24.87
N ASN A 187 -3.01 -7.10 23.95
CA ASN A 187 -1.80 -6.30 23.87
C ASN A 187 -1.56 -5.54 25.19
N ILE A 188 -2.57 -4.86 25.75
CA ILE A 188 -2.51 -4.19 27.05
C ILE A 188 -2.04 -5.15 28.16
N GLY A 189 -2.66 -6.35 28.23
CA GLY A 189 -2.30 -7.35 29.23
C GLY A 189 -0.85 -7.81 29.13
N ARG A 190 -0.34 -8.00 27.92
CA ARG A 190 1.07 -8.35 27.67
C ARG A 190 2.03 -7.24 28.11
N GLU A 191 1.70 -5.99 27.85
CA GLU A 191 2.54 -4.86 28.27
C GLU A 191 2.54 -4.68 29.80
N TYR A 192 1.41 -4.95 30.48
CA TYR A 192 1.40 -4.99 31.96
C TYR A 192 2.33 -6.07 32.52
N ALA A 193 2.47 -7.20 31.85
CA ALA A 193 3.45 -8.21 32.24
C ALA A 193 4.90 -7.74 32.03
N CYS A 194 5.16 -7.02 30.94
CA CYS A 194 6.50 -6.44 30.69
C CYS A 194 6.95 -5.42 31.76
N ILE A 195 6.00 -4.79 32.46
CA ILE A 195 6.29 -3.89 33.60
C ILE A 195 6.08 -4.57 34.94
N ASP A 196 6.13 -5.90 35.00
CA ASP A 196 5.99 -6.73 36.21
C ASP A 196 4.65 -6.56 36.97
N SER A 197 3.63 -6.05 36.30
CA SER A 197 2.29 -5.86 36.86
C SER A 197 1.38 -7.08 36.54
N LEU A 198 1.81 -8.28 36.98
CA LEU A 198 1.18 -9.53 36.62
C LEU A 198 -0.30 -9.64 37.03
N SER A 199 -0.68 -9.01 38.16
CA SER A 199 -2.09 -9.01 38.58
C SER A 199 -2.98 -8.21 37.63
N CYS A 200 -2.52 -7.04 37.19
CA CYS A 200 -3.23 -6.24 36.16
C CYS A 200 -3.26 -6.97 34.82
N ALA A 201 -2.16 -7.63 34.44
CA ALA A 201 -2.10 -8.45 33.23
C ALA A 201 -3.19 -9.52 33.21
N ILE A 202 -3.33 -10.27 34.31
CA ILE A 202 -4.35 -11.32 34.44
C ILE A 202 -5.76 -10.73 34.39
N GLU A 203 -6.01 -9.62 35.08
CA GLU A 203 -7.31 -8.97 35.07
C GLU A 203 -7.73 -8.58 33.65
N ILE A 204 -6.87 -7.87 32.94
CA ILE A 204 -7.14 -7.42 31.56
C ILE A 204 -7.28 -8.61 30.58
N LEU A 205 -6.40 -9.61 30.68
CA LEU A 205 -6.49 -10.80 29.83
C LEU A 205 -7.74 -11.64 30.12
N THR A 206 -8.22 -11.67 31.37
CA THR A 206 -9.50 -12.33 31.71
C THR A 206 -10.68 -11.58 31.09
N ILE A 207 -10.64 -10.26 31.07
CA ILE A 207 -11.62 -9.46 30.32
C ILE A 207 -11.53 -9.78 28.83
N ALA A 208 -10.30 -9.82 28.27
CA ALA A 208 -10.07 -10.18 26.88
C ALA A 208 -10.65 -11.57 26.52
N ASP A 209 -10.43 -12.61 27.35
CA ASP A 209 -11.00 -13.96 27.16
C ASP A 209 -12.53 -13.94 27.19
N SER A 210 -13.12 -13.14 28.07
CA SER A 210 -14.58 -12.96 28.14
C SER A 210 -15.14 -12.27 26.88
N VAL A 211 -14.44 -11.30 26.35
CA VAL A 211 -14.80 -10.62 25.09
C VAL A 211 -14.63 -11.57 23.91
N ALA A 212 -13.53 -12.33 23.89
CA ALA A 212 -13.21 -13.29 22.84
C ALA A 212 -14.22 -14.44 22.73
N ALA A 213 -14.93 -14.76 23.82
CA ALA A 213 -16.03 -15.74 23.76
C ALA A 213 -17.16 -15.34 22.78
N ASN A 214 -17.27 -14.08 22.41
CA ASN A 214 -18.24 -13.55 21.44
C ASN A 214 -17.62 -13.25 20.08
N THR A 215 -16.34 -13.55 19.85
CA THR A 215 -15.67 -13.38 18.56
C THR A 215 -15.99 -14.56 17.63
N LYS A 216 -15.86 -14.30 16.33
CA LYS A 216 -15.92 -15.38 15.32
C LYS A 216 -14.52 -15.91 14.99
N ASP A 217 -13.51 -15.14 15.33
CA ASP A 217 -12.12 -15.49 15.08
C ASP A 217 -11.56 -16.33 16.22
N ILE A 218 -11.42 -17.64 15.97
CA ILE A 218 -10.89 -18.60 16.94
C ILE A 218 -9.40 -18.34 17.27
N GLU A 219 -8.64 -17.72 16.35
CA GLU A 219 -7.22 -17.39 16.57
C GLU A 219 -7.07 -16.30 17.64
N VAL A 220 -8.00 -15.33 17.68
CA VAL A 220 -8.03 -14.33 18.75
C VAL A 220 -8.19 -15.01 20.11
N THR A 221 -9.14 -15.97 20.23
CA THR A 221 -9.36 -16.73 21.47
C THR A 221 -8.12 -17.55 21.84
N ALA A 222 -7.51 -18.25 20.88
CA ALA A 222 -6.31 -19.03 21.12
C ALA A 222 -5.14 -18.15 21.60
N SER A 223 -4.89 -17.03 20.91
CA SER A 223 -3.79 -16.12 21.27
C SER A 223 -3.95 -15.49 22.66
N ILE A 224 -5.18 -15.21 23.12
CA ILE A 224 -5.45 -14.69 24.47
C ILE A 224 -5.19 -15.77 25.52
N ASN A 225 -5.63 -17.02 25.25
CA ASN A 225 -5.35 -18.13 26.17
C ASN A 225 -3.86 -18.45 26.25
N ASN A 226 -3.13 -18.39 25.13
CA ASN A 226 -1.67 -18.48 25.14
C ASN A 226 -1.03 -17.37 25.99
N ALA A 227 -1.48 -16.12 25.84
CA ALA A 227 -0.99 -15.02 26.67
C ALA A 227 -1.26 -15.24 28.17
N LEU A 228 -2.47 -15.70 28.53
CA LEU A 228 -2.78 -16.06 29.94
C LEU A 228 -1.87 -17.17 30.47
N GLY A 229 -1.63 -18.20 29.66
CA GLY A 229 -0.69 -19.28 30.00
C GLY A 229 0.70 -18.73 30.32
N ASN A 230 1.24 -17.86 29.47
CA ASN A 230 2.55 -17.23 29.71
C ASN A 230 2.59 -16.40 30.99
N ILE A 231 1.53 -15.65 31.32
CA ILE A 231 1.49 -14.88 32.58
C ILE A 231 1.44 -15.80 33.80
N TYR A 232 0.72 -16.94 33.71
CA TYR A 232 0.71 -17.91 34.80
C TYR A 232 2.06 -18.63 34.94
N VAL A 233 2.83 -18.85 33.87
CA VAL A 233 4.24 -19.30 33.97
C VAL A 233 5.08 -18.29 34.73
N MET A 234 4.99 -16.99 34.42
CA MET A 234 5.70 -15.92 35.12
C MET A 234 5.35 -15.85 36.62
N ARG A 235 4.15 -16.30 36.99
CA ARG A 235 3.72 -16.43 38.39
C ARG A 235 4.05 -17.78 39.02
N GLU A 236 4.72 -18.66 38.32
CA GLU A 236 5.01 -20.03 38.76
C GLU A 236 3.75 -20.86 39.07
N GLU A 237 2.59 -20.47 38.53
CA GLU A 237 1.30 -21.19 38.67
C GLU A 237 1.13 -22.18 37.49
N TYR A 238 2.00 -23.18 37.43
CA TYR A 238 2.17 -24.07 36.28
C TYR A 238 0.92 -24.86 35.89
N ASP A 239 0.11 -25.29 36.86
CA ASP A 239 -1.14 -26.01 36.60
C ASP A 239 -2.16 -25.16 35.84
N LYS A 240 -2.20 -23.85 36.15
CA LYS A 240 -3.06 -22.91 35.42
C LYS A 240 -2.48 -22.61 34.04
N ALA A 241 -1.17 -22.46 33.95
CA ALA A 241 -0.50 -22.27 32.66
C ALA A 241 -0.80 -23.42 31.71
N GLU A 242 -0.62 -24.69 32.14
CA GLU A 242 -0.94 -25.86 31.34
C GLU A 242 -2.39 -25.86 30.84
N LYS A 243 -3.35 -25.55 31.72
CA LYS A 243 -4.75 -25.47 31.37
C LYS A 243 -5.03 -24.44 30.26
N TYR A 244 -4.44 -23.27 30.32
CA TYR A 244 -4.64 -22.20 29.34
C TYR A 244 -3.96 -22.53 28.01
N PHE A 245 -2.73 -23.07 28.03
CA PHE A 245 -2.05 -23.51 26.82
C PHE A 245 -2.78 -24.67 26.13
N LEU A 246 -3.30 -25.62 26.85
CA LEU A 246 -4.13 -26.72 26.29
C LEU A 246 -5.44 -26.18 25.69
N LYS A 247 -6.05 -25.16 26.31
CA LYS A 247 -7.22 -24.48 25.77
C LYS A 247 -6.87 -23.79 24.45
N ALA A 248 -5.75 -23.08 24.39
CA ALA A 248 -5.25 -22.43 23.18
C ALA A 248 -5.00 -23.45 22.07
N LEU A 249 -4.24 -24.52 22.37
CA LEU A 249 -3.93 -25.62 21.44
C LEU A 249 -5.17 -26.30 20.87
N SER A 250 -6.24 -26.42 21.66
CA SER A 250 -7.49 -27.06 21.23
C SER A 250 -8.35 -26.14 20.36
N THR A 251 -8.15 -24.81 20.45
CA THR A 251 -8.99 -23.79 19.80
C THR A 251 -8.39 -23.30 18.50
N GLY A 252 -7.12 -22.92 18.49
CA GLY A 252 -6.44 -22.32 17.34
C GLY A 252 -6.18 -23.32 16.19
N LYS A 253 -6.02 -22.79 14.98
CA LYS A 253 -5.53 -23.54 13.80
C LYS A 253 -4.01 -23.53 13.77
N GLU A 254 -3.40 -22.34 14.05
CA GLU A 254 -1.95 -22.18 14.18
C GLU A 254 -1.52 -22.70 15.57
N LYS A 255 -0.98 -23.91 15.59
CA LYS A 255 -0.70 -24.65 16.83
C LYS A 255 0.75 -24.52 17.32
N MET A 256 1.65 -24.07 16.46
CA MET A 256 3.07 -24.07 16.78
C MET A 256 3.43 -23.22 18.01
N PRO A 257 2.89 -22.01 18.21
CA PRO A 257 3.16 -21.22 19.41
C PRO A 257 2.74 -21.93 20.69
N ASP A 258 1.62 -22.69 20.66
CA ASP A 258 1.10 -23.41 21.82
C ASP A 258 1.90 -24.69 22.11
N TYR A 259 2.39 -25.38 21.05
CA TYR A 259 3.32 -26.51 21.22
C TYR A 259 4.63 -26.04 21.87
N VAL A 260 5.20 -24.92 21.39
CA VAL A 260 6.42 -24.35 21.98
C VAL A 260 6.21 -24.02 23.47
N ALA A 261 5.13 -23.32 23.80
CA ALA A 261 4.82 -22.91 25.17
C ALA A 261 4.60 -24.08 26.12
N LEU A 262 3.89 -25.14 25.65
CA LEU A 262 3.66 -26.37 26.47
C LEU A 262 4.93 -27.17 26.65
N ILE A 263 5.76 -27.32 25.63
CA ILE A 263 7.02 -28.07 25.74
C ILE A 263 7.98 -27.33 26.66
N ASP A 264 8.08 -26.01 26.56
CA ASP A 264 8.86 -25.17 27.48
C ASP A 264 8.36 -25.34 28.94
N LEU A 265 7.06 -25.32 29.17
CA LEU A 265 6.46 -25.57 30.47
C LEU A 265 6.81 -26.97 30.99
N TYR A 266 6.69 -28.00 30.14
CA TYR A 266 6.96 -29.39 30.57
C TYR A 266 8.44 -29.64 30.83
N THR A 267 9.36 -29.01 30.09
CA THR A 267 10.80 -29.09 30.35
C THR A 267 11.15 -28.35 31.65
N THR A 268 10.54 -27.19 31.90
CA THR A 268 10.71 -26.44 33.16
C THR A 268 10.21 -27.16 34.38
N THR A 269 9.11 -27.96 34.23
CA THR A 269 8.49 -28.70 35.33
C THR A 269 8.96 -30.16 35.42
N ASP A 270 10.07 -30.52 34.78
CA ASP A 270 10.67 -31.85 34.72
C ASP A 270 9.69 -32.94 34.22
N SER A 271 8.70 -32.54 33.41
CA SER A 271 7.68 -33.45 32.83
C SER A 271 8.09 -33.91 31.41
N ILE A 272 9.30 -34.44 31.28
CA ILE A 272 9.97 -34.69 30.00
C ILE A 272 9.17 -35.65 29.08
N ASP A 273 8.54 -36.67 29.65
CA ASP A 273 7.72 -37.61 28.86
C ASP A 273 6.55 -36.92 28.15
N LYS A 274 5.89 -35.95 28.82
CA LYS A 274 4.84 -35.14 28.21
C LYS A 274 5.40 -34.26 27.10
N ALA A 275 6.59 -33.66 27.30
CA ALA A 275 7.25 -32.85 26.30
C ALA A 275 7.53 -33.67 25.03
N LYS A 276 8.09 -34.86 25.16
CA LYS A 276 8.38 -35.80 24.05
C LYS A 276 7.11 -36.22 23.32
N GLU A 277 6.06 -36.60 24.06
CA GLU A 277 4.78 -36.96 23.47
C GLU A 277 4.22 -35.82 22.64
N LEU A 278 4.31 -34.57 23.15
CA LEU A 278 3.81 -33.40 22.46
C LEU A 278 4.62 -33.09 21.21
N LEU A 279 5.96 -33.15 21.29
CA LEU A 279 6.87 -32.95 20.16
C LEU A 279 6.58 -33.95 19.02
N SER A 280 6.25 -35.19 19.33
CA SER A 280 5.91 -36.21 18.34
C SER A 280 4.63 -35.89 17.53
N LYS A 281 3.77 -34.99 18.02
CA LYS A 281 2.54 -34.55 17.33
C LYS A 281 2.79 -33.38 16.34
N ILE A 282 3.96 -32.76 16.38
CA ILE A 282 4.33 -31.69 15.47
C ILE A 282 4.77 -32.28 14.13
N PRO A 283 4.29 -31.80 12.98
CA PRO A 283 4.78 -32.23 11.68
C PRO A 283 6.29 -31.95 11.52
N GLN A 284 7.08 -33.02 11.43
CA GLN A 284 8.55 -32.93 11.44
C GLN A 284 9.13 -32.48 10.09
N ASP A 285 8.40 -32.71 9.00
CA ASP A 285 8.87 -32.43 7.62
C ASP A 285 8.45 -31.05 7.10
N ASP A 286 7.87 -30.18 7.94
CA ASP A 286 7.46 -28.85 7.53
C ASP A 286 8.63 -27.86 7.64
N PRO A 287 9.15 -27.35 6.50
CA PRO A 287 10.30 -26.42 6.51
C PRO A 287 10.03 -25.14 7.32
N GLN A 288 8.76 -24.74 7.48
CA GLN A 288 8.38 -23.56 8.25
C GLN A 288 8.71 -23.73 9.74
N TYR A 289 8.65 -24.94 10.26
CA TYR A 289 8.80 -25.23 11.68
C TYR A 289 10.16 -25.84 12.06
N THR A 290 11.01 -26.17 11.10
CA THR A 290 12.28 -26.88 11.34
C THR A 290 13.15 -26.18 12.39
N CYS A 291 13.28 -24.85 12.28
CA CYS A 291 14.05 -24.06 13.26
C CYS A 291 13.47 -24.18 14.68
N SER A 292 12.15 -24.04 14.83
CA SER A 292 11.48 -24.19 16.13
C SER A 292 11.60 -25.63 16.66
N ILE A 293 11.49 -26.62 15.80
CA ILE A 293 11.61 -28.04 16.16
C ILE A 293 13.00 -28.34 16.69
N ASN A 294 14.07 -27.88 16.06
CA ASN A 294 15.43 -28.06 16.55
C ASN A 294 15.65 -27.42 17.93
N ASN A 295 15.09 -26.23 18.15
CA ASN A 295 15.12 -25.61 19.47
C ASN A 295 14.36 -26.46 20.53
N LEU A 296 13.23 -27.06 20.17
CA LEU A 296 12.48 -27.95 21.09
C LEU A 296 13.23 -29.24 21.41
N TYR A 297 13.89 -29.84 20.43
CA TYR A 297 14.79 -30.98 20.66
C TYR A 297 15.94 -30.61 21.60
N TYR A 298 16.59 -29.44 21.34
CA TYR A 298 17.61 -28.93 22.25
C TYR A 298 17.10 -28.79 23.68
N GLN A 299 15.93 -28.19 23.89
CA GLN A 299 15.34 -28.00 25.23
C GLN A 299 15.10 -29.32 25.95
N ILE A 300 14.52 -30.31 25.25
CA ILE A 300 14.22 -31.64 25.81
C ILE A 300 15.50 -32.36 26.17
N HIS A 301 16.48 -32.49 25.27
CA HIS A 301 17.74 -33.17 25.53
C HIS A 301 18.55 -32.50 26.64
N ASN A 302 18.52 -31.14 26.69
CA ASN A 302 19.14 -30.41 27.78
C ASN A 302 18.50 -30.70 29.15
N ALA A 303 17.17 -30.80 29.22
CA ALA A 303 16.43 -31.16 30.41
C ALA A 303 16.74 -32.63 30.84
N GLU A 304 16.93 -33.53 29.89
CA GLU A 304 17.38 -34.90 30.14
C GLU A 304 18.84 -35.03 30.55
N ARG A 305 19.63 -33.93 30.48
CA ARG A 305 21.08 -33.89 30.69
C ARG A 305 21.86 -34.69 29.64
N ASP A 306 21.25 -34.98 28.48
CA ASP A 306 21.94 -35.49 27.31
C ASP A 306 22.56 -34.33 26.53
N TYR A 307 23.62 -33.79 27.11
CA TYR A 307 24.30 -32.59 26.62
C TYR A 307 24.93 -32.80 25.24
N LYS A 308 25.20 -34.03 24.82
CA LYS A 308 25.78 -34.34 23.52
C LYS A 308 24.75 -34.09 22.41
N GLU A 309 23.57 -34.69 22.54
CA GLU A 309 22.48 -34.49 21.57
C GLU A 309 21.93 -33.06 21.67
N ALA A 310 21.82 -32.51 22.88
CA ALA A 310 21.41 -31.09 23.08
C ALA A 310 22.32 -30.15 22.31
N LEU A 311 23.66 -30.35 22.36
CA LEU A 311 24.61 -29.50 21.61
C LEU A 311 24.40 -29.61 20.10
N ALA A 312 24.20 -30.84 19.59
CA ALA A 312 24.00 -31.04 18.16
C ALA A 312 22.76 -30.26 17.63
N TYR A 313 21.61 -30.39 18.35
CA TYR A 313 20.41 -29.62 17.96
C TYR A 313 20.54 -28.12 18.16
N LEU A 314 21.33 -27.67 19.16
CA LEU A 314 21.62 -26.24 19.35
C LEU A 314 22.44 -25.68 18.19
N GLU A 315 23.46 -26.42 17.74
CA GLU A 315 24.29 -26.04 16.58
C GLU A 315 23.41 -25.91 15.32
N GLU A 316 22.57 -26.90 15.02
CA GLU A 316 21.64 -26.83 13.89
C GLU A 316 20.67 -25.64 14.01
N TYR A 317 20.13 -25.39 15.20
CA TYR A 317 19.24 -24.24 15.46
C TYR A 317 19.96 -22.92 15.20
N VAL A 318 21.20 -22.75 15.71
CA VAL A 318 22.00 -21.53 15.54
C VAL A 318 22.34 -21.31 14.06
N ASP A 319 22.78 -22.35 13.35
CA ASP A 319 23.11 -22.27 11.91
C ASP A 319 21.86 -21.85 11.09
N MET A 320 20.69 -22.35 11.46
CA MET A 320 19.44 -21.95 10.81
C MET A 320 19.05 -20.50 11.11
N VAL A 321 19.18 -20.06 12.36
CA VAL A 321 18.91 -18.67 12.77
C VAL A 321 19.87 -17.73 12.02
N ASP A 322 21.16 -18.05 11.95
CA ASP A 322 22.15 -17.26 11.22
C ASP A 322 21.82 -17.19 9.73
N SER A 323 21.36 -18.30 9.13
CA SER A 323 20.92 -18.32 7.74
C SER A 323 19.70 -17.43 7.49
N ILE A 324 18.73 -17.42 8.43
CA ILE A 324 17.53 -16.55 8.36
C ILE A 324 17.93 -15.09 8.48
N VAL A 325 18.79 -14.75 9.45
CA VAL A 325 19.29 -13.38 9.66
C VAL A 325 20.08 -12.89 8.44
N TYR A 326 20.91 -13.77 7.87
CA TYR A 326 21.66 -13.44 6.65
C TYR A 326 20.73 -13.20 5.45
N ALA A 327 19.74 -14.04 5.24
CA ALA A 327 18.74 -13.88 4.18
C ALA A 327 17.92 -12.61 4.36
N ASP A 328 17.53 -12.27 5.60
CA ASP A 328 16.83 -11.01 5.92
C ASP A 328 17.71 -9.79 5.61
N SER A 329 18.98 -9.85 5.99
CA SER A 329 19.96 -8.78 5.68
C SER A 329 20.16 -8.60 4.18
N GLN A 330 20.24 -9.69 3.42
CA GLN A 330 20.32 -9.63 1.95
C GLN A 330 19.04 -9.04 1.34
N SER A 331 17.86 -9.45 1.85
CA SER A 331 16.57 -8.91 1.42
C SER A 331 16.49 -7.41 1.67
N LYS A 332 16.98 -6.92 2.81
CA LYS A 332 17.05 -5.47 3.11
C LYS A 332 17.95 -4.72 2.13
N ILE A 333 19.11 -5.27 1.77
CA ILE A 333 20.03 -4.67 0.77
C ILE A 333 19.34 -4.61 -0.61
N LEU A 334 18.70 -5.71 -1.04
CA LEU A 334 17.98 -5.77 -2.31
C LEU A 334 16.79 -4.78 -2.33
N ASN A 335 16.09 -4.61 -1.20
CA ASN A 335 15.04 -3.62 -1.07
C ASN A 335 15.58 -2.19 -1.18
N ILE A 336 16.75 -1.88 -0.58
CA ILE A 336 17.41 -0.58 -0.70
C ILE A 336 17.83 -0.33 -2.15
N GLU A 337 18.43 -1.32 -2.81
CA GLU A 337 18.82 -1.22 -4.23
C GLU A 337 17.61 -1.02 -5.14
N SER A 338 16.53 -1.79 -4.91
CA SER A 338 15.26 -1.65 -5.64
C SER A 338 14.66 -0.26 -5.45
N LYS A 339 14.66 0.25 -4.22
CA LYS A 339 14.20 1.61 -3.89
C LYS A 339 15.04 2.68 -4.61
N TYR A 340 16.36 2.53 -4.61
CA TYR A 340 17.27 3.42 -5.34
C TYR A 340 16.98 3.42 -6.85
N ASN A 341 16.86 2.23 -7.44
CA ASN A 341 16.54 2.09 -8.86
C ASN A 341 15.20 2.68 -9.22
N HIS A 342 14.17 2.50 -8.37
CA HIS A 342 12.86 3.11 -8.54
C HIS A 342 12.92 4.63 -8.50
N LEU A 343 13.62 5.21 -7.52
CA LEU A 343 13.83 6.66 -7.43
C LEU A 343 14.52 7.22 -8.67
N LYS A 344 15.54 6.53 -9.18
CA LYS A 344 16.25 6.93 -10.39
C LYS A 344 15.35 6.90 -11.62
N ILE A 345 14.55 5.85 -11.79
CA ILE A 345 13.57 5.74 -12.88
C ILE A 345 12.49 6.82 -12.75
N SER A 346 11.97 7.06 -11.56
CA SER A 346 10.97 8.12 -11.30
C SER A 346 11.52 9.50 -11.68
N GLN A 347 12.74 9.84 -11.27
CA GLN A 347 13.39 11.10 -11.66
C GLN A 347 13.56 11.23 -13.18
N GLU A 348 13.88 10.15 -13.87
CA GLU A 348 14.01 10.14 -15.33
C GLU A 348 12.66 10.33 -16.03
N VAL A 349 11.61 9.68 -15.52
CA VAL A 349 10.22 9.87 -15.99
C VAL A 349 9.77 11.33 -15.80
N ASP A 350 10.03 11.92 -14.64
CA ASP A 350 9.67 13.31 -14.38
C ASP A 350 10.45 14.27 -15.28
N ARG A 351 11.72 14.02 -15.50
CA ARG A 351 12.54 14.77 -16.46
C ARG A 351 11.98 14.68 -17.88
N LEU A 352 11.52 13.52 -18.30
CA LEU A 352 10.89 13.32 -19.61
C LEU A 352 9.53 14.03 -19.70
N LYS A 353 8.70 13.99 -18.64
CA LYS A 353 7.44 14.74 -18.56
C LYS A 353 7.67 16.24 -18.69
N ILE A 354 8.65 16.80 -18.00
CA ILE A 354 9.02 18.23 -18.09
C ILE A 354 9.46 18.58 -19.52
N LYS A 355 10.27 17.74 -20.15
CA LYS A 355 10.65 17.94 -21.57
C LYS A 355 9.43 17.91 -22.49
N GLN A 356 8.55 16.94 -22.32
CA GLN A 356 7.32 16.84 -23.11
C GLN A 356 6.43 18.07 -22.95
N GLN A 357 6.22 18.54 -21.72
CA GLN A 357 5.48 19.78 -21.45
C GLN A 357 6.13 20.99 -22.13
N SER A 358 7.46 21.09 -22.09
CA SER A 358 8.22 22.16 -22.77
C SER A 358 7.99 22.14 -24.29
N TYR A 359 7.98 20.96 -24.93
CA TYR A 359 7.68 20.84 -26.36
C TYR A 359 6.24 21.24 -26.68
N ILE A 360 5.28 20.89 -25.84
CA ILE A 360 3.87 21.29 -26.02
C ILE A 360 3.75 22.81 -25.92
N ILE A 361 4.34 23.44 -24.92
CA ILE A 361 4.34 24.90 -24.76
C ILE A 361 4.98 25.57 -25.98
N PHE A 362 6.14 25.08 -26.42
CA PHE A 362 6.81 25.62 -27.61
C PHE A 362 5.94 25.49 -28.87
N SER A 363 5.28 24.39 -29.08
CA SER A 363 4.39 24.19 -30.24
C SER A 363 3.18 25.14 -30.19
N VAL A 364 2.60 25.40 -29.02
CA VAL A 364 1.50 26.34 -28.84
C VAL A 364 1.96 27.80 -29.17
N ILE A 365 3.17 28.18 -28.73
CA ILE A 365 3.76 29.48 -29.06
C ILE A 365 3.97 29.62 -30.57
N CYS A 366 4.52 28.60 -31.23
CA CYS A 366 4.70 28.59 -32.68
C CYS A 366 3.38 28.76 -33.44
N ILE A 367 2.35 28.04 -33.04
CA ILE A 367 1.01 28.12 -33.64
C ILE A 367 0.42 29.53 -33.44
N SER A 368 0.54 30.10 -32.26
CA SER A 368 0.04 31.45 -31.98
C SER A 368 0.78 32.52 -32.78
N CYS A 369 2.10 32.40 -32.97
CA CYS A 369 2.88 33.27 -33.85
C CYS A 369 2.41 33.15 -35.31
N LEU A 370 2.18 31.95 -35.83
CA LEU A 370 1.67 31.78 -37.19
C LEU A 370 0.28 32.37 -37.37
N LEU A 371 -0.61 32.24 -36.39
CA LEU A 371 -1.92 32.89 -36.40
C LEU A 371 -1.81 34.43 -36.42
N LEU A 372 -0.90 35.02 -35.64
CA LEU A 372 -0.64 36.44 -35.64
C LEU A 372 -0.14 36.92 -37.01
N ILE A 373 0.82 36.23 -37.62
CA ILE A 373 1.33 36.52 -38.95
C ILE A 373 0.18 36.46 -39.99
N MET A 374 -0.67 35.46 -39.89
CA MET A 374 -1.84 35.33 -40.78
C MET A 374 -2.81 36.51 -40.61
N ILE A 375 -3.09 36.91 -39.37
CA ILE A 375 -3.95 38.09 -39.10
C ILE A 375 -3.36 39.34 -39.68
N VAL A 376 -2.06 39.60 -39.46
CA VAL A 376 -1.35 40.77 -40.04
C VAL A 376 -1.42 40.74 -41.57
N TYR A 377 -1.20 39.58 -42.20
CA TYR A 377 -1.33 39.42 -43.65
C TYR A 377 -2.74 39.71 -44.15
N LEU A 378 -3.78 39.25 -43.47
CA LEU A 378 -5.17 39.52 -43.84
C LEU A 378 -5.53 41.00 -43.72
N LEU A 379 -5.04 41.68 -42.66
CA LEU A 379 -5.19 43.13 -42.45
C LEU A 379 -4.50 43.89 -43.56
N TYR A 380 -3.26 43.52 -43.88
CA TYR A 380 -2.52 44.15 -45.00
C TYR A 380 -3.26 43.95 -46.33
N ARG A 381 -3.75 42.76 -46.60
CA ARG A 381 -4.51 42.46 -47.83
C ARG A 381 -5.82 43.26 -47.89
N LYS A 382 -6.50 43.46 -46.74
CA LYS A 382 -7.71 44.31 -46.67
C LYS A 382 -7.37 45.76 -46.98
N GLN A 383 -6.31 46.34 -46.37
CA GLN A 383 -5.86 47.72 -46.64
C GLN A 383 -5.47 47.88 -48.10
N ALA A 384 -4.77 46.93 -48.70
CA ALA A 384 -4.42 46.98 -50.12
C ALA A 384 -5.65 46.98 -51.03
N LYS A 385 -6.67 46.12 -50.72
CA LYS A 385 -7.95 46.16 -51.47
C LYS A 385 -8.68 47.49 -51.34
N GLU A 386 -8.75 48.06 -50.13
CA GLU A 386 -9.37 49.38 -49.91
C GLU A 386 -8.64 50.50 -50.65
N LYS A 387 -7.29 50.45 -50.73
CA LYS A 387 -6.50 51.41 -51.51
C LYS A 387 -6.80 51.30 -53.01
N ILE A 388 -6.86 50.08 -53.53
CA ILE A 388 -7.23 49.82 -54.94
C ILE A 388 -8.65 50.33 -55.23
N HIS A 389 -9.58 50.08 -54.33
CA HIS A 389 -10.99 50.54 -54.50
C HIS A 389 -11.06 52.08 -54.51
N ARG A 390 -10.36 52.75 -53.59
CA ARG A 390 -10.28 54.27 -53.60
C ARG A 390 -9.68 54.82 -54.92
N GLN A 391 -8.62 54.17 -55.41
CA GLN A 391 -8.02 54.60 -56.70
C GLN A 391 -8.99 54.34 -57.89
N GLN A 392 -9.76 53.28 -57.83
CA GLN A 392 -10.80 52.96 -58.82
C GLN A 392 -11.91 54.03 -58.81
N ASP A 393 -12.34 54.42 -57.61
CA ASP A 393 -13.38 55.42 -57.42
C ASP A 393 -12.88 56.80 -57.87
N GLU A 394 -11.64 57.18 -57.62
CA GLU A 394 -11.02 58.45 -58.16
C GLU A 394 -10.94 58.39 -59.68
N LEU A 395 -10.52 57.23 -60.25
CA LEU A 395 -10.46 57.08 -61.69
C LEU A 395 -11.88 57.19 -62.36
N ASN A 396 -12.89 56.61 -61.70
CA ASN A 396 -14.26 56.72 -62.15
C ASN A 396 -14.78 58.20 -62.09
N ARG A 397 -14.43 58.96 -61.02
CA ARG A 397 -14.76 60.38 -60.91
C ARG A 397 -14.12 61.17 -62.05
N ILE A 398 -12.81 60.98 -62.27
CA ILE A 398 -12.10 61.66 -63.37
C ILE A 398 -12.72 61.30 -64.73
N LYS A 399 -13.09 60.08 -64.96
CA LYS A 399 -13.80 59.65 -66.18
C LYS A 399 -15.15 60.37 -66.35
N THR A 400 -15.91 60.51 -65.23
CA THR A 400 -17.20 61.21 -65.27
C THR A 400 -17.02 62.68 -65.55
N ASP A 401 -16.03 63.34 -64.93
CA ASP A 401 -15.68 64.75 -65.15
C ASP A 401 -15.21 64.95 -66.57
N LEU A 402 -14.37 64.11 -67.17
CA LEU A 402 -13.94 64.14 -68.52
C LEU A 402 -15.13 63.98 -69.52
N THR A 403 -16.07 63.14 -69.21
CA THR A 403 -17.29 62.97 -70.03
C THR A 403 -18.16 64.23 -70.00
N TYR A 404 -18.27 64.83 -68.82
CA TYR A 404 -18.99 66.10 -68.66
C TYR A 404 -18.32 67.21 -69.46
N VAL A 405 -17.01 67.40 -69.35
CA VAL A 405 -16.24 68.36 -70.14
C VAL A 405 -16.31 68.08 -71.64
N SER A 406 -16.30 66.82 -72.06
CA SER A 406 -16.43 66.49 -73.49
C SER A 406 -17.81 66.83 -74.04
N LEU A 407 -18.89 66.64 -73.26
CA LEU A 407 -20.25 67.05 -73.63
C LEU A 407 -20.37 68.55 -73.72
N GLU A 408 -19.80 69.31 -72.77
CA GLU A 408 -19.78 70.77 -72.78
C GLU A 408 -18.99 71.33 -73.98
N LEU A 409 -17.91 70.65 -74.36
CA LEU A 409 -17.15 70.95 -75.58
C LEU A 409 -17.92 70.69 -76.87
N GLU A 410 -18.66 69.58 -76.95
CA GLU A 410 -19.55 69.27 -78.07
C GLU A 410 -20.72 70.26 -78.18
N GLU A 411 -21.32 70.70 -77.06
CA GLU A 411 -22.34 71.77 -77.07
C GLU A 411 -21.78 73.06 -77.53
N LYS A 412 -20.60 73.46 -77.07
CA LYS A 412 -19.92 74.67 -77.51
C LYS A 412 -19.53 74.61 -78.96
N LYS A 413 -19.11 73.46 -79.48
CA LYS A 413 -18.81 73.21 -80.90
C LYS A 413 -20.06 73.37 -81.78
N LYS A 414 -21.20 72.80 -81.34
CA LYS A 414 -22.50 72.89 -82.02
C LYS A 414 -22.96 74.39 -82.08
N LEU A 415 -22.70 75.16 -81.03
CA LEU A 415 -23.01 76.55 -80.98
C LEU A 415 -22.10 77.37 -81.94
N LEU A 416 -20.82 77.01 -82.10
CA LEU A 416 -19.90 77.62 -83.09
C LEU A 416 -20.24 77.26 -84.54
N ASP A 417 -20.76 76.11 -84.82
CA ASP A 417 -21.16 75.66 -86.16
C ASP A 417 -22.51 76.28 -86.63
N THR A 418 -23.21 77.00 -85.73
CA THR A 418 -24.47 77.69 -86.00
C THR A 418 -24.33 79.20 -86.22
N PHE A 419 -23.11 79.77 -86.18
CA PHE A 419 -22.77 81.12 -86.55
C PHE A 419 -21.97 81.12 -87.85
#